data_d09413d042f8a7665a5162595f698b0d
#
_entry.id   d09413d042f8a7665a5162595f698b0d
#
_cell.length_a   1.000
_cell.length_b   1.000
_cell.length_c   1.000
_cell.angle_alpha   90.00
_cell.angle_beta   90.00
_cell.angle_gamma   90.00
#
_symmetry.space_group_name_H-M   'P 1'
#
loop_
_entity.id
_entity.type
_entity.pdbx_description
1 polymer ?
#
loop_
_entity_poly.entity_id
_entity_poly.type
_entity_poly.pdbx_seq_one_letter_code
_entity_poly.pdbx_strand_id
1 'polypeptide(L)'
;QMVFCATAASIVSGAVAERVKLKAFFVFVVLLCGFIYPIQGSWSWGGGYLSEAGFLDFAGSSIVHGVGGWAALTGAIILGARKGKYSDDGSVNPMPGSNLPLATLGTFILWFL
;
A
#
# COMPACT_ATOMS: atom_id res chain seq x y z
N GLN A 1 6.22 9.12 -12.97
CA GLN A 1 6.18 9.42 -11.53
C GLN A 1 4.76 9.52 -10.98
N MET A 2 3.86 10.18 -11.70
CA MET A 2 2.45 10.25 -11.30
C MET A 2 1.82 8.87 -11.09
N VAL A 3 2.08 7.91 -11.98
CA VAL A 3 1.54 6.56 -11.88
C VAL A 3 2.14 5.80 -10.68
N PHE A 4 3.41 5.97 -10.39
CA PHE A 4 4.05 5.37 -9.20
C PHE A 4 3.47 5.92 -7.90
N CYS A 5 3.24 7.23 -7.85
CA CYS A 5 2.56 7.86 -6.70
C CYS A 5 1.13 7.29 -6.50
N ALA A 6 0.37 7.17 -7.59
CA ALA A 6 -0.95 6.55 -7.57
C ALA A 6 -0.89 5.07 -7.13
N THR A 7 0.17 4.35 -7.53
CA THR A 7 0.39 2.96 -7.11
C THR A 7 0.59 2.86 -5.60
N ALA A 8 1.37 3.74 -4.98
CA ALA A 8 1.54 3.75 -3.53
C ALA A 8 0.19 3.88 -2.79
N ALA A 9 -0.68 4.78 -3.27
CA ALA A 9 -2.03 4.92 -2.71
C ALA A 9 -2.92 3.68 -2.97
N SER A 10 -2.79 3.05 -4.14
CA SER A 10 -3.54 1.84 -4.50
C SER A 10 -3.18 0.65 -3.62
N ILE A 11 -1.91 0.51 -3.22
CA ILE A 11 -1.47 -0.53 -2.28
C ILE A 11 -2.24 -0.40 -0.95
N VAL A 12 -2.38 0.83 -0.45
CA VAL A 12 -3.13 1.08 0.80
C VAL A 12 -4.60 0.73 0.65
N SER A 13 -5.21 1.02 -0.51
CA SER A 13 -6.63 0.80 -0.75
C SER A 13 -7.05 -0.65 -0.48
N GLY A 14 -6.25 -1.61 -0.91
CA GLY A 14 -6.51 -3.04 -0.70
C GLY A 14 -6.48 -3.44 0.78
N ALA A 15 -5.53 -2.90 1.54
CA ALA A 15 -5.36 -3.24 2.96
C ALA A 15 -6.46 -2.65 3.85
N VAL A 16 -7.07 -1.52 3.47
CA VAL A 16 -8.10 -0.83 4.25
C VAL A 16 -9.52 -1.00 3.69
N ALA A 17 -9.65 -1.72 2.58
CA ALA A 17 -10.92 -2.01 1.93
C ALA A 17 -11.96 -2.54 2.93
N GLU A 18 -13.24 -2.28 2.68
CA GLU A 18 -14.40 -2.68 3.49
C GLU A 18 -14.50 -1.97 4.87
N ARG A 19 -13.44 -1.32 5.36
CA ARG A 19 -13.37 -0.72 6.71
C ARG A 19 -13.27 0.79 6.70
N VAL A 20 -12.57 1.35 5.72
CA VAL A 20 -12.35 2.78 5.61
C VAL A 20 -13.56 3.49 4.99
N LYS A 21 -13.90 4.67 5.51
CA LYS A 21 -14.89 5.54 4.86
C LYS A 21 -14.26 6.18 3.63
N LEU A 22 -14.93 6.14 2.48
CA LEU A 22 -14.40 6.65 1.21
C LEU A 22 -13.90 8.10 1.28
N LYS A 23 -14.65 9.00 1.94
CA LYS A 23 -14.22 10.39 2.11
C LYS A 23 -12.90 10.50 2.90
N ALA A 24 -12.76 9.72 3.98
CA ALA A 24 -11.53 9.69 4.76
C ALA A 24 -10.36 9.14 3.95
N PHE A 25 -10.61 8.12 3.13
CA PHE A 25 -9.60 7.58 2.22
C PHE A 25 -9.11 8.62 1.21
N PHE A 26 -9.99 9.41 0.61
CA PHE A 26 -9.56 10.49 -0.30
C PHE A 26 -8.71 11.55 0.39
N VAL A 27 -9.08 11.98 1.60
CA VAL A 27 -8.24 12.91 2.39
C VAL A 27 -6.86 12.29 2.66
N PHE A 28 -6.83 11.03 3.05
CA PHE A 28 -5.57 10.30 3.25
C PHE A 28 -4.73 10.25 1.96
N VAL A 29 -5.34 9.95 0.81
CA VAL A 29 -4.64 9.91 -0.49
C VAL A 29 -4.02 11.25 -0.84
N VAL A 30 -4.73 12.36 -0.60
CA VAL A 30 -4.18 13.71 -0.82
C VAL A 30 -2.94 13.94 0.03
N LEU A 31 -2.96 13.55 1.31
CA LEU A 31 -1.81 13.68 2.20
C LEU A 31 -0.67 12.76 1.81
N LEU A 32 -0.97 11.51 1.48
CA LEU A 32 0.04 10.54 1.04
C LEU A 32 0.72 10.98 -0.26
N CYS A 33 -0.06 11.28 -1.29
CA CYS A 33 0.45 11.61 -2.62
C CYS A 33 1.00 13.04 -2.73
N GLY A 34 0.45 13.98 -1.95
CA GLY A 34 0.87 15.39 -2.01
C GLY A 34 2.07 15.72 -1.13
N PHE A 35 2.29 14.97 -0.07
CA PHE A 35 3.35 15.29 0.90
C PHE A 35 4.27 14.11 1.19
N ILE A 36 3.74 13.00 1.71
CA ILE A 36 4.57 11.89 2.20
C ILE A 36 5.39 11.27 1.08
N TYR A 37 4.72 10.89 -0.01
CA TYR A 37 5.37 10.24 -1.14
C TYR A 37 6.42 11.13 -1.83
N PRO A 38 6.15 12.41 -2.18
CA PRO A 38 7.15 13.27 -2.82
C PRO A 38 8.35 13.55 -1.92
N ILE A 39 8.15 13.78 -0.63
CA ILE A 39 9.24 14.02 0.32
C ILE A 39 10.15 12.79 0.38
N GLN A 40 9.58 11.63 0.60
CA GLN A 40 10.34 10.38 0.69
C GLN A 40 10.98 10.01 -0.67
N GLY A 41 10.27 10.16 -1.78
CA GLY A 41 10.80 9.91 -3.12
C GLY A 41 11.95 10.83 -3.51
N SER A 42 11.97 12.07 -3.01
CA SER A 42 13.05 13.02 -3.26
C SER A 42 14.39 12.58 -2.67
N TRP A 43 14.36 11.80 -1.59
CA TRP A 43 15.59 11.32 -0.93
C TRP A 43 16.42 10.39 -1.82
N SER A 44 15.80 9.66 -2.74
CA SER A 44 16.49 8.78 -3.68
C SER A 44 16.32 9.24 -5.13
N TRP A 45 15.14 9.15 -5.69
CA TRP A 45 14.91 9.49 -7.10
C TRP A 45 15.02 10.99 -7.40
N GLY A 46 14.88 11.84 -6.40
CA GLY A 46 15.11 13.28 -6.50
C GLY A 46 16.57 13.72 -6.31
N GLY A 47 17.52 12.80 -6.22
CA GLY A 47 18.94 13.13 -6.01
C GLY A 47 19.28 13.57 -4.59
N GLY A 48 18.45 13.22 -3.61
CA GLY A 48 18.68 13.56 -2.21
C GLY A 48 19.69 12.66 -1.50
N TYR A 49 19.76 12.74 -0.20
CA TYR A 49 20.81 12.14 0.63
C TYR A 49 20.97 10.62 0.48
N LEU A 50 19.89 9.90 0.18
CA LEU A 50 19.98 8.45 -0.08
C LEU A 50 20.66 8.17 -1.40
N SER A 51 20.40 8.98 -2.43
CA SER A 51 21.09 8.88 -3.71
C SER A 51 22.57 9.17 -3.56
N GLU A 52 22.93 10.21 -2.80
CA GLU A 52 24.33 10.57 -2.50
C GLU A 52 25.04 9.46 -1.70
N ALA A 53 24.31 8.77 -0.84
CA ALA A 53 24.82 7.61 -0.09
C ALA A 53 24.95 6.32 -0.93
N GLY A 54 24.57 6.36 -2.21
CA GLY A 54 24.65 5.20 -3.12
C GLY A 54 23.46 4.25 -3.03
N PHE A 55 22.34 4.63 -2.41
CA PHE A 55 21.11 3.83 -2.41
C PHE A 55 20.48 3.78 -3.79
N LEU A 56 20.22 2.58 -4.27
CA LEU A 56 19.61 2.34 -5.58
C LEU A 56 18.26 1.63 -5.42
N ASP A 57 17.23 2.24 -5.96
CA ASP A 57 15.91 1.62 -6.12
C ASP A 57 15.43 1.89 -7.55
N PHE A 58 15.56 0.88 -8.41
CA PHE A 58 15.24 1.02 -9.83
C PHE A 58 13.74 0.99 -10.08
N ALA A 59 13.07 -0.02 -9.55
CA ALA A 59 11.64 -0.28 -9.81
C ALA A 59 10.68 0.31 -8.78
N GLY A 60 11.18 0.86 -7.68
CA GLY A 60 10.35 1.43 -6.62
C GLY A 60 9.97 0.46 -5.52
N SER A 61 10.75 -0.60 -5.29
CA SER A 61 10.49 -1.55 -4.21
C SER A 61 10.36 -0.88 -2.85
N SER A 62 11.28 0.04 -2.54
CA SER A 62 11.26 0.82 -1.29
C SER A 62 10.47 2.12 -1.44
N ILE A 63 10.67 2.84 -2.57
CA ILE A 63 10.10 4.17 -2.78
C ILE A 63 8.58 4.10 -3.00
N VAL A 64 8.09 3.12 -3.76
CA VAL A 64 6.67 2.98 -4.07
C VAL A 64 6.01 1.96 -3.16
N HIS A 65 6.48 0.71 -3.23
CA HIS A 65 5.87 -0.41 -2.51
C HIS A 65 6.16 -0.36 -1.01
N GLY A 66 7.36 0.06 -0.61
CA GLY A 66 7.67 0.26 0.80
C GLY A 66 6.80 1.32 1.45
N VAL A 67 6.65 2.49 0.82
CA VAL A 67 5.78 3.56 1.34
C VAL A 67 4.33 3.12 1.39
N GLY A 68 3.82 2.52 0.31
CA GLY A 68 2.47 1.98 0.27
C GLY A 68 2.25 0.90 1.33
N GLY A 69 3.22 0.00 1.50
CA GLY A 69 3.17 -1.09 2.48
C GLY A 69 3.15 -0.60 3.94
N TRP A 70 4.00 0.35 4.30
CA TRP A 70 4.00 0.95 5.65
C TRP A 70 2.72 1.71 5.94
N ALA A 71 2.22 2.48 4.97
CA ALA A 71 0.94 3.17 5.10
C ALA A 71 -0.23 2.18 5.22
N ALA A 72 -0.21 1.08 4.46
CA ALA A 72 -1.18 0.01 4.54
C ALA A 72 -1.18 -0.69 5.90
N LEU A 73 0.02 -1.00 6.42
CA LEU A 73 0.18 -1.60 7.75
C LEU A 73 -0.38 -0.69 8.84
N THR A 74 -0.02 0.59 8.82
CA THR A 74 -0.52 1.59 9.77
C THR A 74 -2.05 1.70 9.70
N GLY A 75 -2.60 1.77 8.48
CA GLY A 75 -4.04 1.80 8.26
C GLY A 75 -4.74 0.55 8.78
N ALA A 76 -4.17 -0.63 8.57
CA ALA A 76 -4.72 -1.90 9.06
C ALA A 76 -4.70 -1.98 10.60
N ILE A 77 -3.64 -1.50 11.24
CA ILE A 77 -3.53 -1.44 12.71
C ILE A 77 -4.62 -0.51 13.28
N ILE A 78 -4.78 0.68 12.71
CA ILE A 78 -5.74 1.69 13.20
C ILE A 78 -7.19 1.22 13.00
N LEU A 79 -7.50 0.61 11.85
CA LEU A 79 -8.86 0.19 11.50
C LEU A 79 -9.24 -1.16 12.11
N GLY A 80 -8.28 -1.95 12.52
CA GLY A 80 -8.50 -3.27 13.09
C GLY A 80 -8.88 -4.34 12.05
N ALA A 81 -9.52 -5.41 12.51
CA ALA A 81 -9.90 -6.55 11.69
C ALA A 81 -10.97 -6.21 10.64
N ARG A 82 -11.02 -7.00 9.57
CA ARG A 82 -12.10 -6.93 8.56
C ARG A 82 -13.45 -7.20 9.19
N LYS A 83 -14.48 -6.54 8.67
CA LYS A 83 -15.87 -6.76 9.11
C LYS A 83 -16.24 -8.23 8.95
N GLY A 84 -16.83 -8.80 10.00
CA GLY A 84 -17.22 -10.20 10.01
C GLY A 84 -16.08 -11.21 10.21
N LYS A 85 -14.82 -10.75 10.42
CA LYS A 85 -13.71 -11.66 10.69
C LYS A 85 -13.85 -12.40 12.02
N TYR A 86 -14.32 -11.69 13.03
CA TYR A 86 -14.59 -12.23 14.36
C TYR A 86 -16.08 -12.08 14.67
N SER A 87 -16.69 -13.11 15.22
CA SER A 87 -18.06 -13.09 15.74
C SER A 87 -18.09 -12.64 17.19
N ASP A 88 -19.24 -12.27 17.69
CA ASP A 88 -19.42 -11.80 19.08
C ASP A 88 -19.07 -12.89 20.12
N ASP A 89 -19.14 -14.15 19.75
CA ASP A 89 -18.75 -15.31 20.54
C ASP A 89 -17.22 -15.58 20.55
N GLY A 90 -16.45 -14.76 19.85
CA GLY A 90 -14.99 -14.90 19.71
C GLY A 90 -14.56 -15.90 18.62
N SER A 91 -15.49 -16.50 17.88
CA SER A 91 -15.13 -17.40 16.77
C SER A 91 -14.54 -16.64 15.58
N VAL A 92 -13.64 -17.30 14.84
CA VAL A 92 -12.96 -16.74 13.68
C VAL A 92 -13.62 -17.24 12.40
N ASN A 93 -14.21 -16.33 11.64
CA ASN A 93 -14.82 -16.65 10.36
C ASN A 93 -13.77 -16.74 9.25
N PRO A 94 -13.75 -17.81 8.44
CA PRO A 94 -12.87 -17.90 7.28
C PRO A 94 -13.24 -16.84 6.24
N MET A 95 -12.23 -16.21 5.67
CA MET A 95 -12.36 -15.24 4.59
C MET A 95 -11.44 -15.63 3.44
N PRO A 96 -11.79 -16.68 2.68
CA PRO A 96 -10.98 -17.13 1.56
C PRO A 96 -10.90 -16.07 0.45
N GLY A 97 -9.80 -16.08 -0.31
CA GLY A 97 -9.68 -15.24 -1.50
C GLY A 97 -10.74 -15.62 -2.55
N SER A 98 -11.30 -14.63 -3.23
CA SER A 98 -12.38 -14.83 -4.20
C SER A 98 -11.94 -15.61 -5.44
N ASN A 99 -10.69 -15.44 -5.88
CA ASN A 99 -10.14 -16.13 -7.04
C ASN A 99 -8.63 -16.31 -6.88
N LEU A 100 -8.24 -17.42 -6.27
CA LEU A 100 -6.82 -17.74 -6.05
C LEU A 100 -6.02 -17.95 -7.36
N PRO A 101 -6.55 -18.62 -8.40
CA PRO A 101 -5.85 -18.74 -9.69
C PRO A 101 -5.54 -17.37 -10.31
N LEU A 102 -6.48 -16.43 -10.27
CA LEU A 102 -6.26 -15.08 -10.81
C LEU A 102 -5.23 -14.29 -9.98
N ALA A 103 -5.26 -14.42 -8.67
CA ALA A 103 -4.27 -13.81 -7.78
C ALA A 103 -2.86 -14.36 -8.05
N THR A 104 -2.76 -15.69 -8.24
CA THR A 104 -1.50 -16.35 -8.59
C THR A 104 -0.97 -15.87 -9.93
N LEU A 105 -1.83 -15.78 -10.95
CA LEU A 105 -1.46 -15.24 -12.26
C LEU A 105 -0.94 -13.80 -12.13
N GLY A 106 -1.63 -12.96 -11.37
CA GLY A 106 -1.20 -11.58 -11.12
C GLY A 106 0.18 -11.50 -10.44
N THR A 107 0.46 -12.40 -9.51
CA THR A 107 1.77 -12.50 -8.84
C THR A 107 2.88 -12.85 -9.85
N PHE A 108 2.65 -13.81 -10.73
CA PHE A 108 3.61 -14.17 -11.78
C PHE A 108 3.83 -13.03 -12.78
N ILE A 109 2.78 -12.33 -13.18
CA ILE A 109 2.90 -11.13 -14.05
C ILE A 109 3.78 -10.09 -13.39
N LEU A 110 3.56 -9.76 -12.11
CA LEU A 110 4.40 -8.82 -11.38
C LEU A 110 5.85 -9.28 -11.24
N TRP A 111 6.07 -10.58 -11.12
CA TRP A 111 7.42 -11.12 -10.97
C TRP A 111 8.24 -11.03 -12.26
N PHE A 112 7.61 -11.25 -13.41
CA PHE A 112 8.30 -11.26 -14.70
C PHE A 112 8.37 -9.89 -15.40
N LEU A 113 7.59 -8.91 -14.96
CA LEU A 113 7.59 -7.56 -15.51
C LEU A 113 8.31 -6.56 -14.62
#